data_9d85d7f5840ef9fd2b2aaf34d6a402eb
#
_entry.id   9d85d7f5840ef9fd2b2aaf34d6a402eb
#
_cell.length_a   1.000
_cell.length_b   1.000
_cell.length_c   1.000
_cell.angle_alpha   90.00
_cell.angle_beta   90.00
_cell.angle_gamma   90.00
#
_symmetry.space_group_name_H-M   'P 1'
#
loop_
_entity.id
_entity.type
_entity.pdbx_description
1 polymer ?
#
loop_
_entity_poly.entity_id
_entity_poly.type
_entity_poly.pdbx_seq_one_letter_code
_entity_poly.pdbx_strand_id
1 'polypeptide(L)'
;MNNKLYTAIGLMSGTSMDGVDASLIRSNGIDKFTKILNEYHEYDTSLHQRLIDLRNFILNFEDLEKYSSKINEIEREITIFHGKIINQISLKYDDKIDLIGFHGQTIYHNPGKKITKQLGDGKLLSQLIKKKVIFDFRQEDIKNNGQGAPLTPIFHNLVSKYINKKNQILFPIGFINIGGISNITKVLEANGNIEENIEAFDSGPGNCLIDEWIRINSKKKFDNYGQIAQSGKIDQLILNQAIDNFEIQSYDKSLDIKNFDTSFARGLSFEDGCTTITNFTAYLIAKGIEYSNKDKSKNIKYLICGG
;
A
#
# COMPACT_ATOMS: atom_id res chain seq x y z
N MET A 1 -30.32 -6.37 -6.76
CA MET A 1 -28.97 -5.79 -6.59
C MET A 1 -28.79 -4.65 -7.58
N ASN A 2 -28.27 -3.52 -7.13
CA ASN A 2 -28.16 -2.32 -7.97
C ASN A 2 -27.09 -2.54 -9.05
N ASN A 3 -27.50 -2.73 -10.32
CA ASN A 3 -26.61 -2.99 -11.46
C ASN A 3 -25.91 -1.71 -11.99
N LYS A 4 -26.04 -0.61 -11.25
CA LYS A 4 -25.51 0.70 -11.66
C LYS A 4 -24.00 0.68 -11.64
N LEU A 5 -23.40 1.04 -12.77
CA LEU A 5 -21.97 1.27 -12.90
C LEU A 5 -21.64 2.73 -12.56
N TYR A 6 -20.59 2.91 -11.80
CA TYR A 6 -20.03 4.22 -11.47
C TYR A 6 -18.65 4.35 -12.13
N THR A 7 -18.39 5.50 -12.70
CA THR A 7 -17.05 5.87 -13.15
C THR A 7 -16.36 6.63 -12.03
N ALA A 8 -15.23 6.13 -11.57
CA ALA A 8 -14.53 6.66 -10.41
C ALA A 8 -13.04 6.86 -10.70
N ILE A 9 -12.46 7.95 -10.19
CA ILE A 9 -11.01 8.10 -10.06
C ILE A 9 -10.62 7.70 -8.64
N GLY A 10 -9.70 6.75 -8.51
CA GLY A 10 -9.02 6.42 -7.26
C GLY A 10 -7.64 7.06 -7.23
N LEU A 11 -7.28 7.64 -6.10
CA LEU A 11 -5.98 8.30 -5.88
C LEU A 11 -5.31 7.67 -4.67
N MET A 12 -4.11 7.15 -4.85
CA MET A 12 -3.32 6.50 -3.79
C MET A 12 -1.92 7.10 -3.75
N SER A 13 -1.47 7.48 -2.55
CA SER A 13 -0.07 7.81 -2.28
C SER A 13 0.49 6.79 -1.31
N GLY A 14 1.52 6.08 -1.76
CA GLY A 14 2.15 5.00 -1.01
C GLY A 14 3.06 5.48 0.13
N THR A 15 3.66 4.53 0.84
CA THR A 15 4.60 4.78 1.94
C THR A 15 5.95 5.31 1.47
N SER A 16 6.29 5.18 0.19
CA SER A 16 7.47 5.78 -0.46
C SER A 16 7.39 7.31 -0.49
N MET A 17 6.18 7.90 -0.46
CA MET A 17 5.92 9.34 -0.50
C MET A 17 6.44 10.03 -1.75
N ASP A 18 6.63 9.32 -2.84
CA ASP A 18 7.26 9.78 -4.08
C ASP A 18 6.24 10.32 -5.11
N GLY A 19 4.95 9.97 -4.96
CA GLY A 19 3.94 10.42 -5.91
C GLY A 19 2.55 9.87 -5.65
N VAL A 20 1.72 9.95 -6.67
CA VAL A 20 0.31 9.56 -6.65
C VAL A 20 0.02 8.61 -7.79
N ASP A 21 -0.47 7.42 -7.45
CA ASP A 21 -1.12 6.53 -8.40
C ASP A 21 -2.57 6.98 -8.61
N ALA A 22 -2.94 7.23 -9.83
CA ALA A 22 -4.27 7.65 -10.23
C ALA A 22 -4.87 6.62 -11.20
N SER A 23 -6.01 6.05 -10.83
CA SER A 23 -6.71 5.06 -11.64
C SER A 23 -8.13 5.51 -11.96
N LEU A 24 -8.50 5.53 -13.23
CA LEU A 24 -9.87 5.71 -13.67
C LEU A 24 -10.49 4.35 -13.98
N ILE A 25 -11.57 4.02 -13.30
CA ILE A 25 -12.27 2.74 -13.42
C ILE A 25 -13.77 2.93 -13.61
N ARG A 26 -14.42 1.91 -14.17
CA ARG A 26 -15.88 1.78 -14.16
C ARG A 26 -16.25 0.49 -13.43
N SER A 27 -17.06 0.59 -12.39
CA SER A 27 -17.39 -0.55 -11.53
C SER A 27 -18.76 -0.39 -10.87
N ASN A 28 -19.40 -1.52 -10.52
CA ASN A 28 -20.55 -1.56 -9.64
C ASN A 28 -20.18 -1.83 -8.17
N GLY A 29 -18.88 -1.98 -7.88
CA GLY A 29 -18.37 -2.30 -6.55
C GLY A 29 -18.62 -3.74 -6.09
N ILE A 30 -19.19 -4.62 -6.92
CA ILE A 30 -19.62 -5.97 -6.54
C ILE A 30 -18.88 -7.05 -7.35
N ASP A 31 -19.06 -7.04 -8.67
CA ASP A 31 -18.56 -8.07 -9.58
C ASP A 31 -18.19 -7.57 -10.98
N LYS A 32 -18.45 -6.31 -11.28
CA LYS A 32 -18.12 -5.69 -12.56
C LYS A 32 -17.05 -4.64 -12.40
N PHE A 33 -16.02 -4.76 -13.19
CA PHE A 33 -14.87 -3.86 -13.15
C PHE A 33 -14.28 -3.72 -14.56
N THR A 34 -13.99 -2.49 -14.93
CA THR A 34 -13.24 -2.16 -16.13
C THR A 34 -12.23 -1.06 -15.79
N LYS A 35 -10.95 -1.33 -16.03
CA LYS A 35 -9.90 -0.33 -15.96
C LYS A 35 -9.92 0.50 -17.24
N ILE A 36 -9.98 1.82 -17.10
CA ILE A 36 -10.00 2.78 -18.21
C ILE A 36 -8.62 3.39 -18.39
N LEU A 37 -8.03 3.92 -17.30
CA LEU A 37 -6.75 4.61 -17.32
C LEU A 37 -6.00 4.36 -16.01
N ASN A 38 -4.67 4.27 -16.08
CA ASN A 38 -3.78 4.37 -14.92
C ASN A 38 -2.66 5.35 -15.26
N GLU A 39 -2.35 6.23 -14.33
CA GLU A 39 -1.24 7.18 -14.44
C GLU A 39 -0.53 7.27 -13.09
N TYR A 40 0.78 7.50 -13.13
CA TYR A 40 1.58 7.86 -11.96
C TYR A 40 2.05 9.30 -12.10
N HIS A 41 1.94 10.07 -11.02
CA HIS A 41 2.32 11.48 -10.96
C HIS A 41 3.30 11.67 -9.82
N GLU A 42 4.57 11.88 -10.17
CA GLU A 42 5.66 12.08 -9.20
C GLU A 42 5.49 13.43 -8.49
N TYR A 43 5.73 13.47 -7.18
CA TYR A 43 5.90 14.72 -6.44
C TYR A 43 7.23 15.37 -6.84
N ASP A 44 7.28 16.70 -6.82
CA ASP A 44 8.57 17.37 -6.96
C ASP A 44 9.49 17.07 -5.77
N THR A 45 10.79 17.21 -6.00
CA THR A 45 11.81 16.85 -5.00
C THR A 45 11.65 17.60 -3.67
N SER A 46 11.15 18.83 -3.69
CA SER A 46 10.92 19.64 -2.48
C SER A 46 9.77 19.10 -1.66
N LEU A 47 8.63 18.80 -2.29
CA LEU A 47 7.46 18.23 -1.61
C LEU A 47 7.79 16.83 -1.07
N HIS A 48 8.47 15.99 -1.86
CA HIS A 48 8.92 14.67 -1.45
C HIS A 48 9.79 14.74 -0.18
N GLN A 49 10.81 15.62 -0.17
CA GLN A 49 11.69 15.75 0.99
C GLN A 49 10.93 16.25 2.23
N ARG A 50 10.06 17.25 2.08
CA ARG A 50 9.26 17.77 3.20
C ARG A 50 8.29 16.72 3.76
N LEU A 51 7.76 15.82 2.93
CA LEU A 51 6.93 14.69 3.37
C LEU A 51 7.73 13.70 4.21
N ILE A 52 8.94 13.33 3.75
CA ILE A 52 9.84 12.45 4.49
C ILE A 52 10.21 13.07 5.83
N ASP A 53 10.61 14.36 5.83
CA ASP A 53 10.99 15.07 7.05
C ASP A 53 9.83 15.13 8.04
N LEU A 54 8.63 15.46 7.55
CA LEU A 54 7.42 15.50 8.38
C LEU A 54 7.13 14.14 9.01
N ARG A 55 7.17 13.06 8.22
CA ARG A 55 6.96 11.70 8.73
C ARG A 55 8.00 11.34 9.81
N ASN A 56 9.26 11.74 9.63
CA ASN A 56 10.33 11.47 10.58
C ASN A 56 10.19 12.28 11.87
N PHE A 57 9.57 13.47 11.84
CA PHE A 57 9.27 14.28 13.02
C PHE A 57 8.07 13.74 13.81
N ILE A 58 7.13 13.04 13.17
CA ILE A 58 5.94 12.51 13.82
C ILE A 58 6.22 11.10 14.33
N LEU A 59 6.61 11.00 15.60
CA LEU A 59 6.91 9.72 16.26
C LEU A 59 5.75 9.23 17.13
N ASN A 60 4.93 10.14 17.62
CA ASN A 60 3.79 9.84 18.49
C ASN A 60 2.61 10.76 18.16
N PHE A 61 1.50 10.57 18.87
CA PHE A 61 0.26 11.32 18.64
C PHE A 61 0.41 12.81 18.96
N GLU A 62 1.14 13.15 20.00
CA GLU A 62 1.37 14.51 20.47
C GLU A 62 2.13 15.35 19.42
N ASP A 63 2.94 14.70 18.60
CA ASP A 63 3.65 15.36 17.51
C ASP A 63 2.72 15.87 16.40
N LEU A 64 1.53 15.28 16.24
CA LEU A 64 0.53 15.77 15.28
C LEU A 64 0.06 17.18 15.62
N GLU A 65 -0.12 17.48 16.89
CA GLU A 65 -0.46 18.84 17.37
C GLU A 65 0.74 19.76 17.29
N LYS A 66 1.91 19.33 17.79
CA LYS A 66 3.16 20.07 17.79
C LYS A 66 3.56 20.55 16.39
N TYR A 67 3.37 19.73 15.36
CA TYR A 67 3.72 20.06 13.98
C TYR A 67 2.51 20.46 13.12
N SER A 68 1.38 20.82 13.75
CA SER A 68 0.11 21.12 13.07
C SER A 68 0.24 22.16 11.95
N SER A 69 1.06 23.22 12.15
CA SER A 69 1.29 24.23 11.10
C SER A 69 1.94 23.64 9.84
N LYS A 70 2.98 22.81 10.00
CA LYS A 70 3.63 22.13 8.86
C LYS A 70 2.69 21.10 8.20
N ILE A 71 1.92 20.38 9.02
CA ILE A 71 0.91 19.43 8.55
C ILE A 71 -0.10 20.16 7.67
N ASN A 72 -0.67 21.26 8.11
CA ASN A 72 -1.68 22.01 7.37
C ASN A 72 -1.13 22.59 6.05
N GLU A 73 0.11 23.09 6.06
CA GLU A 73 0.77 23.59 4.85
C GLU A 73 0.91 22.48 3.79
N ILE A 74 1.53 21.35 4.17
CA ILE A 74 1.78 20.23 3.25
C ILE A 74 0.46 19.56 2.83
N GLU A 75 -0.51 19.43 3.74
CA GLU A 75 -1.84 18.89 3.46
C GLU A 75 -2.55 19.70 2.37
N ARG A 76 -2.47 21.03 2.46
CA ARG A 76 -3.05 21.90 1.43
C ARG A 76 -2.36 21.70 0.08
N GLU A 77 -1.04 21.62 0.05
CA GLU A 77 -0.26 21.43 -1.18
C GLU A 77 -0.57 20.09 -1.84
N ILE A 78 -0.59 18.99 -1.06
CA ILE A 78 -1.02 17.66 -1.52
C ILE A 78 -2.43 17.71 -2.09
N THR A 79 -3.36 18.37 -1.42
CA THR A 79 -4.74 18.49 -1.88
C THR A 79 -4.83 19.17 -3.24
N ILE A 80 -4.09 20.27 -3.42
CA ILE A 80 -4.03 21.00 -4.70
C ILE A 80 -3.39 20.13 -5.79
N PHE A 81 -2.31 19.40 -5.46
CA PHE A 81 -1.64 18.49 -6.39
C PHE A 81 -2.60 17.40 -6.90
N HIS A 82 -3.34 16.75 -5.99
CA HIS A 82 -4.36 15.77 -6.36
C HIS A 82 -5.49 16.39 -7.23
N GLY A 83 -5.89 17.62 -6.93
CA GLY A 83 -6.86 18.37 -7.75
C GLY A 83 -6.39 18.59 -9.19
N LYS A 84 -5.11 18.90 -9.38
CA LYS A 84 -4.50 19.04 -10.73
C LYS A 84 -4.54 17.71 -11.49
N ILE A 85 -4.20 16.60 -10.84
CA ILE A 85 -4.26 15.25 -11.45
C ILE A 85 -5.67 14.91 -11.92
N ILE A 86 -6.67 15.12 -11.05
CA ILE A 86 -8.07 14.85 -11.40
C ILE A 86 -8.52 15.68 -12.61
N ASN A 87 -8.14 16.95 -12.66
CA ASN A 87 -8.46 17.82 -13.80
C ASN A 87 -7.78 17.32 -15.09
N GLN A 88 -6.51 16.92 -15.03
CA GLN A 88 -5.79 16.36 -16.17
C GLN A 88 -6.46 15.08 -16.70
N ILE A 89 -6.84 14.15 -15.81
CA ILE A 89 -7.55 12.93 -16.18
C ILE A 89 -8.93 13.26 -16.75
N SER A 90 -9.65 14.24 -16.15
CA SER A 90 -10.97 14.66 -16.63
C SER A 90 -10.93 15.26 -18.03
N LEU A 91 -9.83 15.89 -18.44
CA LEU A 91 -9.64 16.41 -19.79
C LEU A 91 -9.38 15.29 -20.83
N LYS A 92 -8.92 14.14 -20.41
CA LYS A 92 -8.64 12.97 -21.26
C LYS A 92 -9.83 12.01 -21.37
N TYR A 93 -10.93 12.29 -20.66
CA TYR A 93 -12.07 11.40 -20.56
C TYR A 93 -13.39 12.16 -20.72
N ASP A 94 -14.09 11.89 -21.82
CA ASP A 94 -15.27 12.64 -22.22
C ASP A 94 -16.54 12.31 -21.43
N ASP A 95 -16.59 11.11 -20.81
CA ASP A 95 -17.75 10.70 -20.04
C ASP A 95 -17.73 11.27 -18.61
N LYS A 96 -18.90 11.22 -17.97
CA LYS A 96 -19.07 11.68 -16.59
C LYS A 96 -18.26 10.84 -15.60
N ILE A 97 -17.48 11.50 -14.76
CA ILE A 97 -16.87 10.93 -13.56
C ILE A 97 -17.83 11.17 -12.38
N ASP A 98 -18.31 10.07 -11.78
CA ASP A 98 -19.35 10.11 -10.74
C ASP A 98 -18.79 10.43 -9.36
N LEU A 99 -17.59 9.92 -9.03
CA LEU A 99 -16.97 10.09 -7.72
C LEU A 99 -15.44 9.98 -7.77
N ILE A 100 -14.81 10.53 -6.74
CA ILE A 100 -13.36 10.48 -6.52
C ILE A 100 -13.12 9.75 -5.19
N GLY A 101 -12.28 8.73 -5.21
CA GLY A 101 -11.71 8.10 -4.01
C GLY A 101 -10.37 8.77 -3.67
N PHE A 102 -10.29 9.40 -2.51
CA PHE A 102 -9.11 10.15 -2.10
C PHE A 102 -8.54 9.58 -0.81
N HIS A 103 -7.43 8.83 -0.92
CA HIS A 103 -6.75 8.25 0.23
C HIS A 103 -5.91 9.28 0.99
N GLY A 104 -5.26 10.20 0.26
CA GLY A 104 -4.25 11.10 0.82
C GLY A 104 -2.93 10.38 1.12
N GLN A 105 -2.02 11.06 1.85
CA GLN A 105 -0.69 10.57 2.20
C GLN A 105 -0.60 10.23 3.68
N THR A 106 -0.41 8.96 4.02
CA THR A 106 -0.28 8.53 5.42
C THR A 106 1.03 9.05 6.03
N ILE A 107 0.92 9.72 7.17
CA ILE A 107 2.05 10.22 7.98
C ILE A 107 2.10 9.62 9.38
N TYR A 108 0.97 9.11 9.87
CA TYR A 108 0.86 8.45 11.16
C TYR A 108 -0.21 7.36 11.13
N HIS A 109 0.11 6.21 11.71
CA HIS A 109 -0.83 5.10 11.80
C HIS A 109 -0.60 4.31 13.09
N ASN A 110 -1.58 4.31 13.98
CA ASN A 110 -1.56 3.55 15.23
C ASN A 110 -2.95 3.03 15.57
N PRO A 111 -3.34 1.85 15.04
CA PRO A 111 -4.65 1.27 15.28
C PRO A 111 -4.91 0.99 16.76
N GLY A 112 -3.87 0.61 17.53
CA GLY A 112 -4.00 0.35 18.96
C GLY A 112 -4.45 1.57 19.78
N LYS A 113 -4.09 2.76 19.33
CA LYS A 113 -4.58 4.04 19.88
C LYS A 113 -5.81 4.57 19.13
N LYS A 114 -6.35 3.84 18.17
CA LYS A 114 -7.48 4.22 17.30
C LYS A 114 -7.24 5.52 16.51
N ILE A 115 -6.00 5.77 16.11
CA ILE A 115 -5.60 7.00 15.44
C ILE A 115 -4.84 6.68 14.16
N THR A 116 -5.24 7.36 13.09
CA THR A 116 -4.48 7.39 11.84
C THR A 116 -4.58 8.78 11.24
N LYS A 117 -3.52 9.26 10.58
CA LYS A 117 -3.54 10.56 9.89
C LYS A 117 -3.03 10.39 8.47
N GLN A 118 -3.89 10.68 7.53
CA GLN A 118 -3.57 10.88 6.13
C GLN A 118 -3.64 12.38 5.84
N LEU A 119 -2.60 12.92 5.21
CA LEU A 119 -2.63 14.28 4.68
C LEU A 119 -3.55 14.33 3.46
N GLY A 120 -4.42 15.30 3.44
CA GLY A 120 -5.36 15.55 2.35
C GLY A 120 -6.71 16.02 2.87
N ASP A 121 -7.10 17.22 2.47
CA ASP A 121 -8.42 17.79 2.76
C ASP A 121 -9.42 17.43 1.66
N GLY A 122 -10.22 16.39 1.91
CA GLY A 122 -11.24 15.93 0.97
C GLY A 122 -12.36 16.96 0.73
N LYS A 123 -12.64 17.84 1.69
CA LYS A 123 -13.62 18.92 1.52
C LYS A 123 -13.09 19.99 0.57
N LEU A 124 -11.86 20.44 0.79
CA LEU A 124 -11.18 21.37 -0.12
C LEU A 124 -11.06 20.77 -1.52
N LEU A 125 -10.67 19.50 -1.64
CA LEU A 125 -10.58 18.82 -2.91
C LEU A 125 -11.92 18.82 -3.64
N SER A 126 -13.02 18.48 -2.95
CA SER A 126 -14.37 18.50 -3.53
C SER A 126 -14.78 19.88 -4.04
N GLN A 127 -14.43 20.94 -3.31
CA GLN A 127 -14.67 22.32 -3.74
C GLN A 127 -13.86 22.71 -4.99
N LEU A 128 -12.59 22.33 -5.04
CA LEU A 128 -11.70 22.62 -6.15
C LEU A 128 -12.14 21.96 -7.46
N ILE A 129 -12.55 20.70 -7.40
CA ILE A 129 -12.87 19.93 -8.61
C ILE A 129 -14.37 19.87 -8.91
N LYS A 130 -15.22 20.35 -8.02
CA LYS A 130 -16.70 20.31 -8.12
C LYS A 130 -17.27 18.91 -8.36
N LYS A 131 -16.68 17.89 -7.70
CA LYS A 131 -17.10 16.49 -7.76
C LYS A 131 -17.25 15.91 -6.35
N LYS A 132 -17.98 14.79 -6.25
CA LYS A 132 -18.09 14.02 -4.99
C LYS A 132 -16.76 13.38 -4.66
N VAL A 133 -16.23 13.62 -3.46
CA VAL A 133 -15.00 13.03 -2.94
C VAL A 133 -15.34 12.15 -1.74
N ILE A 134 -14.83 10.93 -1.76
CA ILE A 134 -14.90 9.98 -0.65
C ILE A 134 -13.48 9.89 -0.09
N PHE A 135 -13.33 10.10 1.21
CA PHE A 135 -12.04 10.19 1.90
C PHE A 135 -12.15 9.64 3.33
N ASP A 136 -11.07 9.68 4.11
CA ASP A 136 -10.98 9.17 5.49
C ASP A 136 -11.27 7.66 5.63
N PHE A 137 -10.96 6.86 4.62
CA PHE A 137 -11.20 5.43 4.61
C PHE A 137 -10.63 4.70 5.83
N ARG A 138 -9.36 5.00 6.19
CA ARG A 138 -8.67 4.33 7.30
C ARG A 138 -9.25 4.69 8.65
N GLN A 139 -9.59 5.97 8.86
CA GLN A 139 -10.16 6.43 10.11
C GLN A 139 -11.57 5.87 10.33
N GLU A 140 -12.33 5.71 9.25
CA GLU A 140 -13.67 5.12 9.33
C GLU A 140 -13.60 3.61 9.66
N ASP A 141 -12.65 2.87 9.08
CA ASP A 141 -12.42 1.47 9.41
C ASP A 141 -12.01 1.30 10.89
N ILE A 142 -11.08 2.14 11.37
CA ILE A 142 -10.63 2.14 12.78
C ILE A 142 -11.78 2.46 13.74
N LYS A 143 -12.67 3.40 13.42
CA LYS A 143 -13.86 3.71 14.22
C LYS A 143 -14.79 2.51 14.36
N ASN A 144 -14.83 1.67 13.32
CA ASN A 144 -15.62 0.44 13.30
C ASN A 144 -14.84 -0.79 13.81
N ASN A 145 -13.77 -0.56 14.59
CA ASN A 145 -12.90 -1.58 15.19
C ASN A 145 -12.03 -2.38 14.20
N GLY A 146 -11.85 -1.89 12.99
CA GLY A 146 -10.84 -2.40 12.05
C GLY A 146 -9.45 -1.88 12.38
N GLN A 147 -8.45 -2.35 11.62
CA GLN A 147 -7.05 -1.94 11.76
C GLN A 147 -6.70 -0.73 10.88
N GLY A 148 -7.61 -0.28 10.00
CA GLY A 148 -7.35 0.78 9.02
C GLY A 148 -6.42 0.39 7.88
N ALA A 149 -5.87 -0.81 7.92
CA ALA A 149 -5.01 -1.41 6.89
C ALA A 149 -4.99 -2.95 7.06
N PRO A 150 -4.85 -3.71 5.95
CA PRO A 150 -4.98 -3.26 4.55
C PRO A 150 -6.44 -3.00 4.14
N LEU A 151 -6.70 -2.03 3.23
CA LEU A 151 -8.06 -1.76 2.70
C LEU A 151 -8.29 -2.36 1.31
N THR A 152 -7.22 -2.68 0.58
CA THR A 152 -7.26 -3.30 -0.76
C THR A 152 -7.96 -4.67 -0.83
N PRO A 153 -8.09 -5.47 0.26
CA PRO A 153 -8.76 -6.76 0.21
C PRO A 153 -10.19 -6.73 -0.33
N ILE A 154 -10.92 -5.64 -0.07
CA ILE A 154 -12.28 -5.44 -0.62
C ILE A 154 -12.23 -5.39 -2.16
N PHE A 155 -11.23 -4.70 -2.73
CA PHE A 155 -11.02 -4.66 -4.17
C PHE A 155 -10.50 -5.99 -4.72
N HIS A 156 -9.65 -6.69 -3.98
CA HIS A 156 -9.18 -8.03 -4.35
C HIS A 156 -10.33 -9.02 -4.50
N ASN A 157 -11.35 -8.93 -3.64
CA ASN A 157 -12.56 -9.76 -3.79
C ASN A 157 -13.30 -9.50 -5.11
N LEU A 158 -13.41 -8.25 -5.53
CA LEU A 158 -14.00 -7.91 -6.83
C LEU A 158 -13.14 -8.43 -7.99
N VAL A 159 -11.82 -8.21 -7.92
CA VAL A 159 -10.87 -8.64 -8.95
C VAL A 159 -10.84 -10.16 -9.05
N SER A 160 -10.91 -10.91 -7.94
CA SER A 160 -10.93 -12.36 -7.94
C SER A 160 -12.16 -12.91 -8.68
N LYS A 161 -13.33 -12.32 -8.49
CA LYS A 161 -14.56 -12.67 -9.23
C LYS A 161 -14.41 -12.41 -10.73
N TYR A 162 -13.81 -11.28 -11.09
CA TYR A 162 -13.53 -10.94 -12.48
C TYR A 162 -12.57 -11.94 -13.14
N ILE A 163 -11.46 -12.26 -12.45
CA ILE A 163 -10.44 -13.20 -12.95
C ILE A 163 -11.00 -14.62 -13.06
N ASN A 164 -11.76 -15.07 -12.08
CA ASN A 164 -12.42 -16.37 -12.10
C ASN A 164 -13.29 -16.50 -13.36
N LYS A 165 -14.14 -15.51 -13.64
CA LYS A 165 -15.01 -15.51 -14.83
C LYS A 165 -14.23 -15.47 -16.15
N LYS A 166 -13.17 -14.65 -16.21
CA LYS A 166 -12.42 -14.41 -17.46
C LYS A 166 -11.36 -15.47 -17.74
N ASN A 167 -10.63 -15.90 -16.71
CA ASN A 167 -9.44 -16.73 -16.84
C ASN A 167 -9.65 -18.15 -16.29
N GLN A 168 -10.84 -18.47 -15.78
CA GLN A 168 -11.19 -19.76 -15.17
C GLN A 168 -10.24 -20.18 -14.01
N ILE A 169 -9.71 -19.19 -13.29
CA ILE A 169 -8.90 -19.46 -12.10
C ILE A 169 -9.85 -19.83 -10.97
N LEU A 170 -9.65 -21.03 -10.40
CA LEU A 170 -10.47 -21.53 -9.32
C LEU A 170 -10.13 -20.87 -7.99
N PHE A 171 -11.12 -20.72 -7.12
CA PHE A 171 -10.94 -20.31 -5.72
C PHE A 171 -10.34 -21.45 -4.85
N PRO A 172 -9.60 -21.12 -3.80
CA PRO A 172 -9.26 -19.76 -3.35
C PRO A 172 -8.22 -19.06 -4.23
N ILE A 173 -8.32 -17.74 -4.32
CA ILE A 173 -7.38 -16.89 -5.07
C ILE A 173 -6.63 -15.99 -4.09
N GLY A 174 -5.31 -15.99 -4.17
CA GLY A 174 -4.42 -15.17 -3.36
C GLY A 174 -3.91 -13.92 -4.10
N PHE A 175 -3.63 -12.88 -3.34
CA PHE A 175 -2.93 -11.67 -3.79
C PHE A 175 -1.79 -11.39 -2.83
N ILE A 176 -0.61 -11.13 -3.38
CA ILE A 176 0.56 -10.70 -2.63
C ILE A 176 0.88 -9.29 -3.12
N ASN A 177 0.65 -8.30 -2.27
CA ASN A 177 1.00 -6.93 -2.57
C ASN A 177 2.34 -6.60 -1.90
N ILE A 178 3.35 -6.24 -2.71
CA ILE A 178 4.70 -5.91 -2.26
C ILE A 178 4.89 -4.40 -2.44
N GLY A 179 4.40 -3.61 -1.47
CA GLY A 179 4.65 -2.18 -1.35
C GLY A 179 5.79 -1.91 -0.36
N GLY A 180 5.74 -0.81 0.40
CA GLY A 180 6.66 -0.59 1.52
C GLY A 180 6.55 -1.70 2.57
N ILE A 181 5.32 -2.06 2.92
CA ILE A 181 4.96 -3.28 3.67
C ILE A 181 4.37 -4.28 2.67
N SER A 182 4.69 -5.55 2.84
CA SER A 182 4.05 -6.62 2.08
C SER A 182 2.81 -7.14 2.81
N ASN A 183 1.74 -7.38 2.06
CA ASN A 183 0.51 -7.95 2.60
C ASN A 183 -0.05 -9.04 1.69
N ILE A 184 -0.77 -9.96 2.31
CA ILE A 184 -1.38 -11.10 1.64
C ILE A 184 -2.89 -11.00 1.83
N THR A 185 -3.62 -11.17 0.73
CA THR A 185 -5.07 -11.33 0.74
C THR A 185 -5.42 -12.69 0.15
N LYS A 186 -6.31 -13.43 0.79
CA LYS A 186 -6.89 -14.67 0.24
C LYS A 186 -8.39 -14.53 0.17
N VAL A 187 -8.95 -14.77 -1.00
CA VAL A 187 -10.39 -14.79 -1.25
C VAL A 187 -10.82 -16.25 -1.39
N LEU A 188 -11.74 -16.68 -0.54
CA LEU A 188 -12.06 -18.10 -0.35
C LEU A 188 -12.97 -18.66 -1.44
N GLU A 189 -13.99 -17.88 -1.87
CA GLU A 189 -14.97 -18.31 -2.85
C GLU A 189 -15.62 -17.15 -3.62
N ALA A 190 -16.31 -17.46 -4.71
CA ALA A 190 -16.91 -16.45 -5.59
C ALA A 190 -18.10 -15.70 -4.97
N ASN A 191 -18.90 -16.36 -4.14
CA ASN A 191 -20.21 -15.86 -3.67
C ASN A 191 -20.31 -15.69 -2.15
N GLY A 192 -19.19 -15.76 -1.43
CA GLY A 192 -19.17 -15.60 0.01
C GLY A 192 -19.55 -14.19 0.49
N ASN A 193 -20.05 -14.09 1.71
CA ASN A 193 -20.15 -12.81 2.40
C ASN A 193 -18.77 -12.19 2.53
N ILE A 194 -18.63 -10.90 2.24
CA ILE A 194 -17.33 -10.22 2.19
C ILE A 194 -16.54 -10.37 3.48
N GLU A 195 -17.20 -10.30 4.63
CA GLU A 195 -16.57 -10.37 5.96
C GLU A 195 -15.96 -11.75 6.27
N GLU A 196 -16.60 -12.81 5.75
CA GLU A 196 -16.18 -14.21 5.98
C GLU A 196 -15.34 -14.76 4.82
N ASN A 197 -15.37 -14.07 3.67
CA ASN A 197 -14.77 -14.53 2.43
C ASN A 197 -13.34 -14.05 2.20
N ILE A 198 -12.86 -13.14 3.04
CA ILE A 198 -11.54 -12.51 2.87
C ILE A 198 -10.70 -12.74 4.11
N GLU A 199 -9.54 -13.35 3.91
CA GLU A 199 -8.45 -13.36 4.89
C GLU A 199 -7.37 -12.38 4.40
N ALA A 200 -6.97 -11.41 5.22
CA ALA A 200 -5.94 -10.45 4.83
C ALA A 200 -5.08 -10.03 6.04
N PHE A 201 -3.78 -9.93 5.82
CA PHE A 201 -2.81 -9.56 6.85
C PHE A 201 -1.50 -9.04 6.24
N ASP A 202 -0.75 -8.29 7.03
CA ASP A 202 0.61 -7.88 6.69
C ASP A 202 1.58 -9.03 6.94
N SER A 203 2.44 -9.33 5.96
CA SER A 203 3.37 -10.47 6.02
C SER A 203 4.80 -10.07 6.40
N GLY A 204 5.12 -8.78 6.42
CA GLY A 204 6.45 -8.30 6.75
C GLY A 204 6.83 -7.05 5.93
N PRO A 205 8.11 -6.66 5.93
CA PRO A 205 8.59 -5.62 5.04
C PRO A 205 8.40 -6.06 3.59
N GLY A 206 8.03 -5.10 2.75
CA GLY A 206 8.12 -5.24 1.30
C GLY A 206 9.42 -4.61 0.80
N ASN A 207 9.29 -3.52 0.04
CA ASN A 207 10.44 -2.80 -0.51
C ASN A 207 11.11 -1.84 0.50
N CYS A 208 10.48 -1.55 1.65
CA CYS A 208 10.94 -0.47 2.54
C CYS A 208 12.40 -0.63 2.99
N LEU A 209 12.83 -1.85 3.37
CA LEU A 209 14.21 -2.11 3.81
C LEU A 209 15.20 -2.07 2.63
N ILE A 210 14.81 -2.60 1.47
CA ILE A 210 15.62 -2.58 0.26
C ILE A 210 15.87 -1.13 -0.15
N ASP A 211 14.81 -0.33 -0.23
CA ASP A 211 14.91 1.09 -0.61
C ASP A 211 15.69 1.90 0.41
N GLU A 212 15.52 1.62 1.71
CA GLU A 212 16.30 2.26 2.76
C GLU A 212 17.79 1.96 2.60
N TRP A 213 18.17 0.70 2.40
CA TRP A 213 19.53 0.28 2.16
C TRP A 213 20.15 0.99 0.95
N ILE A 214 19.41 1.05 -0.15
CA ILE A 214 19.83 1.73 -1.38
C ILE A 214 20.08 3.22 -1.13
N ARG A 215 19.17 3.90 -0.42
CA ARG A 215 19.28 5.34 -0.13
C ARG A 215 20.43 5.68 0.84
N ILE A 216 20.66 4.83 1.82
CA ILE A 216 21.76 5.04 2.79
C ILE A 216 23.14 4.85 2.11
N ASN A 217 23.26 3.89 1.20
CA ASN A 217 24.53 3.49 0.61
C ASN A 217 24.78 4.05 -0.80
N SER A 218 23.84 4.78 -1.38
CA SER A 218 23.98 5.34 -2.74
C SER A 218 23.12 6.60 -2.93
N LYS A 219 23.24 7.20 -4.13
CA LYS A 219 22.37 8.31 -4.57
C LYS A 219 21.08 7.82 -5.25
N LYS A 220 20.86 6.50 -5.33
CA LYS A 220 19.67 5.91 -5.95
C LYS A 220 18.51 5.92 -4.95
N LYS A 221 17.27 5.93 -5.47
CA LYS A 221 16.04 5.88 -4.66
C LYS A 221 15.66 4.44 -4.30
N PHE A 222 15.87 3.49 -5.21
CA PHE A 222 15.51 2.08 -5.12
C PHE A 222 16.40 1.20 -6.02
N ASP A 223 16.29 -0.12 -5.89
CA ASP A 223 17.00 -1.09 -6.75
C ASP A 223 16.20 -1.37 -8.02
N ASN A 224 16.54 -0.69 -9.10
CA ASN A 224 15.85 -0.81 -10.37
C ASN A 224 15.96 -2.23 -10.95
N TYR A 225 14.84 -2.93 -11.10
CA TYR A 225 14.76 -4.33 -11.55
C TYR A 225 15.59 -5.32 -10.73
N GLY A 226 15.90 -5.02 -9.47
CA GLY A 226 16.69 -5.90 -8.61
C GLY A 226 18.15 -6.09 -9.06
N GLN A 227 18.71 -5.16 -9.85
CA GLN A 227 20.04 -5.29 -10.43
C GLN A 227 21.15 -5.34 -9.38
N ILE A 228 20.99 -4.58 -8.30
CA ILE A 228 21.97 -4.54 -7.21
C ILE A 228 21.88 -5.84 -6.40
N ALA A 229 20.67 -6.26 -6.05
CA ALA A 229 20.45 -7.51 -5.35
C ALA A 229 20.89 -8.74 -6.14
N GLN A 230 20.83 -8.69 -7.48
CA GLN A 230 21.32 -9.78 -8.36
C GLN A 230 22.85 -9.83 -8.44
N SER A 231 23.56 -8.74 -8.16
CA SER A 231 25.01 -8.67 -8.28
C SER A 231 25.76 -9.09 -7.01
N GLY A 232 25.08 -9.13 -5.85
CA GLY A 232 25.67 -9.53 -4.57
C GLY A 232 25.45 -11.01 -4.25
N LYS A 233 25.93 -11.38 -3.06
CA LYS A 233 25.77 -12.71 -2.47
C LYS A 233 25.04 -12.62 -1.14
N ILE A 234 24.23 -13.63 -0.84
CA ILE A 234 23.56 -13.74 0.46
C ILE A 234 24.63 -14.04 1.54
N ASP A 235 24.64 -13.24 2.60
CA ASP A 235 25.30 -13.66 3.83
C ASP A 235 24.32 -14.49 4.66
N GLN A 236 24.52 -15.81 4.63
CA GLN A 236 23.61 -16.75 5.26
C GLN A 236 23.56 -16.63 6.79
N LEU A 237 24.69 -16.25 7.40
CA LEU A 237 24.75 -16.09 8.86
C LEU A 237 23.93 -14.89 9.31
N ILE A 238 24.13 -13.76 8.65
CA ILE A 238 23.37 -12.51 8.91
C ILE A 238 21.89 -12.71 8.60
N LEU A 239 21.56 -13.37 7.48
CA LEU A 239 20.17 -13.67 7.14
C LEU A 239 19.48 -14.51 8.22
N ASN A 240 20.11 -15.60 8.66
CA ASN A 240 19.55 -16.45 9.70
C ASN A 240 19.37 -15.69 11.02
N GLN A 241 20.35 -14.88 11.41
CA GLN A 241 20.24 -14.05 12.61
C GLN A 241 19.10 -13.01 12.50
N ALA A 242 18.93 -12.40 11.33
CA ALA A 242 17.82 -11.46 11.09
C ALA A 242 16.46 -12.19 11.20
N ILE A 243 16.35 -13.40 10.66
CA ILE A 243 15.15 -14.24 10.75
C ILE A 243 14.85 -14.62 12.20
N ASP A 244 15.86 -15.08 12.95
CA ASP A 244 15.71 -15.51 14.35
C ASP A 244 15.32 -14.32 15.26
N ASN A 245 15.78 -13.13 14.97
CA ASN A 245 15.45 -11.93 15.74
C ASN A 245 14.10 -11.30 15.32
N PHE A 246 13.55 -11.70 14.18
CA PHE A 246 12.29 -11.20 13.68
C PHE A 246 11.14 -12.14 14.02
N GLU A 247 10.52 -11.96 15.18
CA GLU A 247 9.28 -12.65 15.53
C GLU A 247 8.06 -11.88 15.03
N ILE A 248 7.36 -12.42 14.03
CA ILE A 248 5.97 -12.03 13.79
C ILE A 248 5.14 -12.61 14.92
N GLN A 249 4.90 -11.80 15.95
CA GLN A 249 4.12 -12.23 17.12
C GLN A 249 2.68 -12.63 16.76
N SER A 250 2.11 -12.01 15.72
CA SER A 250 0.77 -12.29 15.22
C SER A 250 0.57 -11.61 13.86
N TYR A 251 -0.11 -12.31 12.96
CA TYR A 251 -0.59 -11.74 11.69
C TYR A 251 -1.89 -10.91 11.86
N ASP A 252 -2.39 -10.74 13.09
CA ASP A 252 -3.62 -10.01 13.38
C ASP A 252 -3.41 -8.49 13.50
N LYS A 253 -2.16 -8.02 13.46
CA LYS A 253 -1.81 -6.61 13.60
C LYS A 253 -1.24 -6.06 12.30
N SER A 254 -1.67 -4.84 11.94
CA SER A 254 -1.02 -4.10 10.86
C SER A 254 0.39 -3.67 11.26
N LEU A 255 1.29 -3.68 10.29
CA LEU A 255 2.69 -3.31 10.45
C LEU A 255 2.94 -1.87 9.96
N ASP A 256 3.95 -1.22 10.54
CA ASP A 256 4.47 0.06 10.08
C ASP A 256 5.94 -0.12 9.65
N ILE A 257 6.40 0.66 8.69
CA ILE A 257 7.80 0.63 8.23
C ILE A 257 8.79 0.91 9.37
N LYS A 258 8.36 1.63 10.42
CA LYS A 258 9.15 1.88 11.63
C LYS A 258 9.37 0.65 12.52
N ASN A 259 8.68 -0.45 12.23
CA ASN A 259 8.92 -1.73 12.91
C ASN A 259 10.17 -2.45 12.39
N PHE A 260 10.81 -1.92 11.35
CA PHE A 260 11.93 -2.54 10.67
C PHE A 260 13.08 -1.57 10.51
N ASP A 261 14.30 -2.10 10.47
CA ASP A 261 15.51 -1.35 10.15
C ASP A 261 16.54 -2.24 9.43
N THR A 262 17.50 -1.61 8.78
CA THR A 262 18.55 -2.29 8.01
C THR A 262 19.82 -2.58 8.83
N SER A 263 19.77 -2.41 10.16
CA SER A 263 20.94 -2.48 11.04
C SER A 263 21.64 -3.85 11.03
N PHE A 264 20.87 -4.93 10.81
CA PHE A 264 21.42 -6.28 10.74
C PHE A 264 22.39 -6.48 9.55
N ALA A 265 22.24 -5.69 8.48
CA ALA A 265 23.09 -5.78 7.28
C ALA A 265 24.35 -4.87 7.37
N ARG A 266 24.55 -4.15 8.49
CA ARG A 266 25.72 -3.29 8.68
C ARG A 266 27.02 -4.10 8.56
N GLY A 267 27.97 -3.56 7.79
CA GLY A 267 29.25 -4.21 7.55
C GLY A 267 29.31 -5.08 6.31
N LEU A 268 28.18 -5.37 5.67
CA LEU A 268 28.15 -5.99 4.36
C LEU A 268 28.53 -4.99 3.26
N SER A 269 28.99 -5.50 2.11
CA SER A 269 29.12 -4.69 0.90
C SER A 269 27.74 -4.16 0.46
N PHE A 270 27.74 -3.15 -0.39
CA PHE A 270 26.48 -2.56 -0.89
C PHE A 270 25.61 -3.62 -1.59
N GLU A 271 26.21 -4.44 -2.43
CA GLU A 271 25.55 -5.49 -3.20
C GLU A 271 25.09 -6.64 -2.29
N ASP A 272 25.99 -7.15 -1.42
CA ASP A 272 25.68 -8.28 -0.53
C ASP A 272 24.61 -7.91 0.50
N GLY A 273 24.63 -6.69 1.03
CA GLY A 273 23.60 -6.17 1.92
C GLY A 273 22.25 -6.08 1.21
N CYS A 274 22.21 -5.56 -0.02
CA CYS A 274 20.99 -5.51 -0.82
C CYS A 274 20.43 -6.91 -1.08
N THR A 275 21.31 -7.86 -1.44
CA THR A 275 20.93 -9.26 -1.67
C THR A 275 20.38 -9.92 -0.42
N THR A 276 21.06 -9.75 0.72
CA THR A 276 20.67 -10.37 2.00
C THR A 276 19.33 -9.81 2.48
N ILE A 277 19.12 -8.48 2.40
CA ILE A 277 17.84 -7.84 2.75
C ILE A 277 16.71 -8.29 1.83
N THR A 278 16.97 -8.42 0.52
CA THR A 278 15.97 -8.92 -0.43
C THR A 278 15.54 -10.34 -0.10
N ASN A 279 16.50 -11.20 0.28
CA ASN A 279 16.20 -12.57 0.70
C ASN A 279 15.44 -12.63 2.04
N PHE A 280 15.74 -11.74 2.98
CA PHE A 280 14.98 -11.61 4.22
C PHE A 280 13.51 -11.25 3.94
N THR A 281 13.26 -10.25 3.07
CA THR A 281 11.91 -9.89 2.62
C THR A 281 11.19 -11.08 1.98
N ALA A 282 11.86 -11.77 1.05
CA ALA A 282 11.30 -12.93 0.36
C ALA A 282 10.96 -14.07 1.34
N TYR A 283 11.81 -14.32 2.33
CA TYR A 283 11.55 -15.32 3.37
C TYR A 283 10.29 -15.01 4.17
N LEU A 284 10.11 -13.77 4.59
CA LEU A 284 8.92 -13.38 5.37
C LEU A 284 7.63 -13.46 4.54
N ILE A 285 7.68 -13.09 3.26
CA ILE A 285 6.55 -13.28 2.35
C ILE A 285 6.22 -14.78 2.21
N ALA A 286 7.22 -15.64 2.06
CA ALA A 286 7.02 -17.08 1.99
C ALA A 286 6.38 -17.64 3.28
N LYS A 287 6.79 -17.16 4.45
CA LYS A 287 6.16 -17.51 5.73
C LYS A 287 4.69 -17.05 5.80
N GLY A 288 4.40 -15.87 5.30
CA GLY A 288 3.02 -15.40 5.17
C GLY A 288 2.17 -16.28 4.26
N ILE A 289 2.73 -16.75 3.13
CA ILE A 289 2.06 -17.70 2.25
C ILE A 289 1.80 -19.03 2.96
N GLU A 290 2.78 -19.57 3.69
CA GLU A 290 2.61 -20.78 4.49
C GLU A 290 1.49 -20.62 5.53
N TYR A 291 1.47 -19.48 6.23
CA TYR A 291 0.41 -19.16 7.20
C TYR A 291 -0.97 -19.07 6.54
N SER A 292 -1.08 -18.43 5.38
CA SER A 292 -2.33 -18.34 4.61
C SER A 292 -2.81 -19.69 4.11
N ASN A 293 -1.89 -20.63 3.85
CA ASN A 293 -2.19 -21.94 3.29
C ASN A 293 -2.14 -23.07 4.33
N LYS A 294 -2.75 -22.85 5.51
CA LYS A 294 -2.82 -23.87 6.58
C LYS A 294 -3.51 -25.15 6.11
N ASP A 295 -4.52 -25.04 5.27
CA ASP A 295 -5.18 -26.18 4.62
C ASP A 295 -4.46 -26.51 3.30
N LYS A 296 -3.46 -27.37 3.37
CA LYS A 296 -2.65 -27.82 2.22
C LYS A 296 -3.44 -28.60 1.16
N SER A 297 -4.73 -28.91 1.42
CA SER A 297 -5.58 -29.62 0.46
C SER A 297 -6.00 -28.75 -0.74
N LYS A 298 -5.88 -27.43 -0.64
CA LYS A 298 -6.27 -26.49 -1.68
C LYS A 298 -5.06 -25.85 -2.36
N ASN A 299 -4.99 -25.97 -3.67
CA ASN A 299 -3.97 -25.29 -4.46
C ASN A 299 -4.38 -23.82 -4.68
N ILE A 300 -3.70 -22.88 -4.02
CA ILE A 300 -3.97 -21.46 -4.13
C ILE A 300 -3.10 -20.87 -5.24
N LYS A 301 -3.71 -20.15 -6.18
CA LYS A 301 -2.99 -19.33 -7.16
C LYS A 301 -2.84 -17.92 -6.60
N TYR A 302 -1.59 -17.44 -6.53
CA TYR A 302 -1.28 -16.10 -6.09
C TYR A 302 -1.00 -15.17 -7.27
N LEU A 303 -1.58 -13.97 -7.22
CA LEU A 303 -1.25 -12.85 -8.08
C LEU A 303 -0.36 -11.91 -7.29
N ILE A 304 0.77 -11.53 -7.89
CA ILE A 304 1.72 -10.60 -7.27
C ILE A 304 1.51 -9.22 -7.85
N CYS A 305 1.46 -8.22 -7.00
CA CYS A 305 1.32 -6.81 -7.34
C CYS A 305 2.14 -5.94 -6.38
N GLY A 306 2.20 -4.65 -6.66
CA GLY A 306 3.04 -3.70 -5.94
C GLY A 306 4.27 -3.30 -6.76
N GLY A 307 5.23 -2.64 -6.15
CA GLY A 307 6.48 -2.18 -6.79
C GLY A 307 6.89 -0.81 -6.31
#